data_9b59c9a656b2f490d9b6463bc6aa791a
#
_entry.id   9b59c9a656b2f490d9b6463bc6aa791a
#
_cell.length_a   1.000
_cell.length_b   1.000
_cell.length_c   1.000
_cell.angle_alpha   90.00
_cell.angle_beta   90.00
_cell.angle_gamma   90.00
#
_symmetry.space_group_name_H-M   'P 1'
#
loop_
_entity.id
_entity.type
_entity.pdbx_description
1 polymer ?
#
loop_
_entity_poly.entity_id
_entity_poly.type
_entity_poly.pdbx_seq_one_letter_code
_entity_poly.pdbx_strand_id
1 'polypeptide(L)'
;TATTDSDTTAPVIAEFTAVTTPTSDFTPNYTFSSNEAGTITYGGSSSCNSNTSSAFNGFTSITLISLRDGTYDNCTITVTDNSSNVSNILTLTSFLIDTTAPTVAEVTAVTDPTNDSTPNYTFSSNEAGTITYGGSSSCTSDNSSVISGNSLIVINSLRDGSYDNCTVTVTDSAENVSNTLTLTSFNVDSTAARLVEVTSVTNPTNDSTPDYTFSSSEDGTITYGGSCSSNTTSATTDNNTISLNSLSDDTYSDCTITVTD
;
A
#
# COMPACT_ATOMS: atom_id res chain seq x y z
N THR A 1 -5.31 42.70 65.38
CA THR A 1 -5.42 42.67 63.91
C THR A 1 -4.48 41.62 63.41
N ALA A 2 -5.02 40.45 62.98
CA ALA A 2 -4.25 39.45 62.26
C ALA A 2 -3.91 40.08 60.92
N THR A 3 -2.62 40.33 60.63
CA THR A 3 -2.13 40.58 59.29
C THR A 3 -2.28 39.28 58.53
N THR A 4 -3.24 39.19 57.62
CA THR A 4 -3.25 38.16 56.61
C THR A 4 -2.04 38.45 55.74
N ASP A 5 -0.97 37.64 55.87
CA ASP A 5 0.16 37.67 54.93
C ASP A 5 -0.43 37.40 53.53
N SER A 6 -0.32 38.38 52.64
CA SER A 6 -0.79 38.21 51.25
C SER A 6 0.18 37.24 50.57
N ASP A 7 -0.35 36.17 49.99
CA ASP A 7 0.43 35.26 49.17
C ASP A 7 1.03 36.02 47.98
N THR A 8 2.35 35.93 47.86
CA THR A 8 3.14 36.60 46.80
C THR A 8 3.88 35.58 45.93
N THR A 9 3.63 34.29 46.13
CA THR A 9 4.26 33.20 45.39
C THR A 9 3.47 32.95 44.09
N ALA A 10 4.11 33.01 42.97
CA ALA A 10 3.47 32.69 41.72
C ALA A 10 3.51 31.19 41.44
N PRO A 11 2.48 30.62 40.81
CA PRO A 11 2.52 29.24 40.36
C PRO A 11 3.70 28.98 39.42
N VAL A 12 4.28 27.78 39.51
CA VAL A 12 5.29 27.29 38.59
C VAL A 12 4.68 26.13 37.78
N ILE A 13 4.62 26.28 36.46
CA ILE A 13 4.04 25.28 35.56
C ILE A 13 5.07 24.71 34.61
N ALA A 14 4.93 23.40 34.31
CA ALA A 14 5.78 22.68 33.36
C ALA A 14 4.99 21.64 32.56
N GLU A 15 5.40 21.40 31.32
CA GLU A 15 4.85 20.33 30.49
C GLU A 15 5.08 18.98 31.14
N PHE A 16 4.07 18.13 31.13
CA PHE A 16 4.16 16.75 31.60
C PHE A 16 3.92 15.74 30.48
N THR A 17 2.85 15.91 29.69
CA THR A 17 2.60 15.08 28.50
C THR A 17 2.24 15.98 27.34
N ALA A 18 3.09 15.99 26.33
CA ALA A 18 2.88 16.72 25.08
C ALA A 18 1.78 16.08 24.23
N VAL A 19 1.25 16.83 23.27
CA VAL A 19 0.38 16.29 22.21
C VAL A 19 1.20 15.34 21.35
N THR A 20 0.64 14.16 21.01
CA THR A 20 1.23 13.26 20.01
C THR A 20 1.31 13.96 18.65
N THR A 21 2.44 13.81 17.95
CA THR A 21 2.64 14.50 16.68
C THR A 21 3.32 13.60 15.63
N PRO A 22 2.80 13.57 14.38
CA PRO A 22 1.51 14.11 13.95
C PRO A 22 0.32 13.35 14.55
N THR A 23 -0.88 13.92 14.49
CA THR A 23 -2.11 13.25 14.96
C THR A 23 -3.32 13.66 14.13
N SER A 24 -4.24 12.73 13.90
CA SER A 24 -5.56 12.97 13.31
C SER A 24 -6.60 13.44 14.33
N ASP A 25 -6.25 13.48 15.62
CA ASP A 25 -7.16 14.00 16.64
C ASP A 25 -7.14 15.54 16.64
N PHE A 26 -8.23 16.15 16.17
CA PHE A 26 -8.43 17.62 16.17
C PHE A 26 -8.80 18.18 17.54
N THR A 27 -8.91 17.33 18.58
CA THR A 27 -9.17 17.69 19.97
C THR A 27 -8.20 17.03 20.94
N PRO A 28 -6.88 17.15 20.70
CA PRO A 28 -5.90 16.36 21.45
C PRO A 28 -5.80 16.78 22.91
N ASN A 29 -5.44 15.81 23.74
CA ASN A 29 -5.18 16.05 25.14
C ASN A 29 -3.73 16.52 25.37
N TYR A 30 -3.57 17.42 26.31
CA TYR A 30 -2.29 17.93 26.79
C TYR A 30 -2.29 17.96 28.31
N THR A 31 -1.20 17.60 28.94
CA THR A 31 -1.10 17.59 30.43
C THR A 31 0.11 18.39 30.88
N PHE A 32 -0.12 19.28 31.83
CA PHE A 32 0.94 20.04 32.53
C PHE A 32 0.83 19.87 34.03
N SER A 33 1.91 20.18 34.72
CA SER A 33 1.97 20.24 36.18
C SER A 33 1.91 21.69 36.64
N SER A 34 1.31 21.92 37.82
CA SER A 34 1.36 23.18 38.58
C SER A 34 1.63 22.88 40.03
N ASN A 35 2.44 23.70 40.68
CA ASN A 35 2.67 23.60 42.14
C ASN A 35 1.55 24.28 42.94
N GLU A 36 0.65 25.01 42.28
CA GLU A 36 -0.48 25.70 42.90
C GLU A 36 -1.73 25.60 42.03
N ALA A 37 -2.91 25.71 42.67
CA ALA A 37 -4.17 25.82 41.95
C ALA A 37 -4.40 27.26 41.45
N GLY A 38 -5.09 27.39 40.28
CA GLY A 38 -5.39 28.70 39.77
C GLY A 38 -6.24 28.65 38.48
N THR A 39 -6.43 29.84 37.91
CA THR A 39 -7.16 30.02 36.65
C THR A 39 -6.20 29.91 35.48
N ILE A 40 -6.56 29.09 34.49
CA ILE A 40 -5.77 28.92 33.26
C ILE A 40 -6.11 30.04 32.28
N THR A 41 -5.07 30.63 31.68
CA THR A 41 -5.19 31.53 30.53
C THR A 41 -4.42 30.93 29.35
N TYR A 42 -5.12 30.81 28.21
CA TYR A 42 -4.57 30.31 26.95
C TYR A 42 -4.08 31.48 26.09
N GLY A 43 -2.98 31.27 25.39
CA GLY A 43 -2.37 32.29 24.53
C GLY A 43 -1.66 31.69 23.32
N GLY A 44 -1.01 32.56 22.54
CA GLY A 44 -0.40 32.21 21.27
C GLY A 44 -1.42 32.27 20.12
N SER A 45 -1.61 31.17 19.39
CA SER A 45 -2.65 31.10 18.35
C SER A 45 -4.03 31.16 18.98
N SER A 46 -4.97 31.86 18.35
CA SER A 46 -6.39 31.93 18.79
C SER A 46 -7.08 30.55 18.79
N SER A 47 -6.52 29.56 18.12
CA SER A 47 -7.02 28.18 18.11
C SER A 47 -6.50 27.35 19.28
N CYS A 48 -5.44 27.80 20.00
CA CYS A 48 -4.91 27.12 21.17
C CYS A 48 -5.78 27.43 22.41
N ASN A 49 -6.90 26.73 22.53
CA ASN A 49 -7.88 26.98 23.59
C ASN A 49 -8.45 25.67 24.12
N SER A 50 -9.02 25.71 25.33
CA SER A 50 -9.71 24.59 25.97
C SER A 50 -10.88 25.11 26.83
N ASN A 51 -11.85 24.27 27.09
CA ASN A 51 -12.93 24.55 28.03
C ASN A 51 -12.50 24.37 29.51
N THR A 52 -11.32 23.81 29.76
CA THR A 52 -10.76 23.68 31.11
C THR A 52 -10.18 25.02 31.53
N SER A 53 -10.78 25.66 32.53
CA SER A 53 -10.39 26.99 33.01
C SER A 53 -9.64 26.98 34.34
N SER A 54 -9.45 25.84 34.97
CA SER A 54 -8.83 25.73 36.31
C SER A 54 -7.72 24.70 36.36
N ALA A 55 -6.59 25.07 36.88
CA ALA A 55 -5.47 24.18 37.20
C ALA A 55 -5.56 23.72 38.68
N PHE A 56 -5.12 22.49 38.91
CA PHE A 56 -4.97 21.92 40.24
C PHE A 56 -3.50 22.02 40.71
N ASN A 57 -3.26 21.98 42.02
CA ASN A 57 -1.95 21.66 42.53
C ASN A 57 -1.66 20.19 42.18
N GLY A 58 -0.71 19.96 41.28
CA GLY A 58 -0.41 18.66 40.67
C GLY A 58 -0.57 18.70 39.18
N PHE A 59 -1.12 17.61 38.60
CA PHE A 59 -1.31 17.47 37.13
C PHE A 59 -2.70 17.94 36.72
N THR A 60 -2.73 18.71 35.64
CA THR A 60 -3.97 19.14 34.97
C THR A 60 -3.92 18.71 33.53
N SER A 61 -4.91 17.92 33.11
CA SER A 61 -5.12 17.56 31.70
C SER A 61 -6.15 18.51 31.10
N ILE A 62 -5.84 19.04 29.93
CA ILE A 62 -6.72 19.86 29.10
C ILE A 62 -6.95 19.17 27.77
N THR A 63 -8.13 19.37 27.20
CA THR A 63 -8.46 18.99 25.81
C THR A 63 -8.50 20.24 24.97
N LEU A 64 -7.64 20.35 23.99
CA LEU A 64 -7.68 21.45 23.02
C LEU A 64 -8.92 21.32 22.15
N ILE A 65 -9.50 22.44 21.70
CA ILE A 65 -10.77 22.43 21.00
C ILE A 65 -10.64 22.88 19.55
N SER A 66 -11.26 22.10 18.65
CA SER A 66 -11.53 22.43 17.25
C SER A 66 -10.31 22.91 16.47
N LEU A 67 -9.19 22.20 16.63
CA LEU A 67 -7.99 22.46 15.83
C LEU A 67 -8.24 22.06 14.37
N ARG A 68 -7.51 22.70 13.46
CA ARG A 68 -7.53 22.40 12.01
C ARG A 68 -6.18 21.82 11.61
N ASP A 69 -6.11 21.22 10.44
CA ASP A 69 -4.84 20.77 9.87
C ASP A 69 -3.82 21.91 9.85
N GLY A 70 -2.62 21.62 10.34
CA GLY A 70 -1.53 22.56 10.43
C GLY A 70 -0.66 22.40 11.66
N THR A 71 0.47 23.08 11.66
CA THR A 71 1.45 23.08 12.75
C THR A 71 1.09 24.10 13.82
N TYR A 72 1.13 23.68 15.07
CA TYR A 72 0.92 24.51 16.27
C TYR A 72 2.23 24.61 17.06
N ASP A 73 2.95 25.71 16.90
CA ASP A 73 4.29 25.93 17.48
C ASP A 73 4.35 27.08 18.49
N ASN A 74 3.21 27.75 18.72
CA ASN A 74 3.14 28.97 19.54
C ASN A 74 2.03 28.95 20.60
N CYS A 75 1.44 27.78 20.89
CA CYS A 75 0.45 27.62 21.94
C CYS A 75 1.08 27.86 23.32
N THR A 76 0.47 28.70 24.16
CA THR A 76 0.97 29.01 25.48
C THR A 76 -0.10 28.87 26.55
N ILE A 77 0.34 28.59 27.78
CA ILE A 77 -0.50 28.54 28.98
C ILE A 77 0.15 29.38 30.07
N THR A 78 -0.67 30.09 30.86
CA THR A 78 -0.31 30.65 32.16
C THR A 78 -1.37 30.27 33.19
N VAL A 79 -0.98 30.19 34.43
CA VAL A 79 -1.88 29.95 35.59
C VAL A 79 -1.80 31.15 36.52
N THR A 80 -2.94 31.71 36.91
CA THR A 80 -3.07 32.79 37.88
C THR A 80 -3.72 32.26 39.15
N ASP A 81 -3.06 32.37 40.28
CA ASP A 81 -3.60 31.94 41.56
C ASP A 81 -4.72 32.85 42.10
N ASN A 82 -5.28 32.52 43.27
CA ASN A 82 -6.32 33.33 43.90
C ASN A 82 -5.83 34.67 44.45
N SER A 83 -4.51 34.85 44.55
CA SER A 83 -3.86 36.09 45.03
C SER A 83 -3.42 37.00 43.88
N SER A 84 -3.75 36.59 42.63
CA SER A 84 -3.41 37.28 41.37
C SER A 84 -1.92 37.20 41.00
N ASN A 85 -1.17 36.24 41.53
CA ASN A 85 0.18 35.97 41.03
C ASN A 85 0.12 35.09 39.80
N VAL A 86 0.85 35.51 38.72
CA VAL A 86 0.84 34.84 37.40
C VAL A 86 2.09 33.96 37.29
N SER A 87 1.92 32.74 36.82
CA SER A 87 3.01 31.77 36.59
C SER A 87 3.98 32.20 35.48
N ASN A 88 5.05 31.43 35.30
CA ASN A 88 5.82 31.45 34.07
C ASN A 88 4.90 31.12 32.85
N ILE A 89 5.28 31.63 31.68
CA ILE A 89 4.63 31.22 30.42
C ILE A 89 5.15 29.84 30.07
N LEU A 90 4.24 28.87 29.88
CA LEU A 90 4.53 27.55 29.36
C LEU A 90 4.15 27.51 27.87
N THR A 91 5.14 27.34 26.99
CA THR A 91 4.90 27.06 25.57
C THR A 91 4.80 25.55 25.38
N LEU A 92 3.73 25.10 24.76
CA LEU A 92 3.52 23.69 24.42
C LEU A 92 4.56 23.24 23.41
N THR A 93 5.05 22.01 23.55
CA THR A 93 5.85 21.38 22.49
C THR A 93 5.06 21.39 21.18
N SER A 94 5.72 21.82 20.09
CA SER A 94 5.11 21.92 18.77
C SER A 94 4.53 20.58 18.31
N PHE A 95 3.34 20.63 17.73
CA PHE A 95 2.64 19.45 17.20
C PHE A 95 1.94 19.77 15.86
N LEU A 96 1.69 18.73 15.07
CA LEU A 96 1.01 18.78 13.78
C LEU A 96 -0.35 18.08 13.91
N ILE A 97 -1.41 18.76 13.51
CA ILE A 97 -2.73 18.18 13.26
C ILE A 97 -2.82 17.89 11.76
N ASP A 98 -3.14 16.66 11.43
CA ASP A 98 -3.35 16.18 10.06
C ASP A 98 -4.52 15.20 10.07
N THR A 99 -5.68 15.66 9.60
CA THR A 99 -6.92 14.86 9.52
C THR A 99 -7.22 14.40 8.08
N THR A 100 -6.31 14.70 7.15
CA THR A 100 -6.47 14.40 5.74
C THR A 100 -5.92 13.01 5.42
N ALA A 101 -6.80 12.10 4.98
CA ALA A 101 -6.37 10.76 4.59
C ALA A 101 -5.68 10.78 3.22
N PRO A 102 -4.66 9.92 2.99
CA PRO A 102 -4.09 9.70 1.67
C PRO A 102 -5.16 9.28 0.65
N THR A 103 -4.94 9.63 -0.61
CA THR A 103 -5.73 9.12 -1.74
C THR A 103 -4.83 8.27 -2.63
N VAL A 104 -5.28 7.06 -2.96
CA VAL A 104 -4.55 6.13 -3.81
C VAL A 104 -5.32 5.81 -5.08
N ALA A 105 -4.59 5.67 -6.19
CA ALA A 105 -5.15 5.33 -7.51
C ALA A 105 -4.19 4.45 -8.30
N GLU A 106 -4.74 3.54 -9.12
CA GLU A 106 -3.96 2.71 -10.04
C GLU A 106 -3.30 3.58 -11.11
N VAL A 107 -2.04 3.28 -11.42
CA VAL A 107 -1.27 3.93 -12.49
C VAL A 107 -0.94 2.95 -13.60
N THR A 108 -0.42 1.76 -13.25
CA THR A 108 -0.13 0.70 -14.21
C THR A 108 -0.56 -0.64 -13.61
N ALA A 109 -1.57 -1.24 -14.24
CA ALA A 109 -2.06 -2.56 -13.88
C ALA A 109 -1.02 -3.65 -14.21
N VAL A 110 -1.19 -4.83 -13.61
CA VAL A 110 -0.49 -6.04 -14.04
C VAL A 110 -0.94 -6.38 -15.46
N THR A 111 0.00 -6.82 -16.32
CA THR A 111 -0.33 -7.35 -17.64
C THR A 111 -1.24 -8.57 -17.51
N ASP A 112 -2.28 -8.67 -18.31
CA ASP A 112 -3.24 -9.77 -18.28
C ASP A 112 -3.42 -10.41 -19.68
N PRO A 113 -3.19 -11.72 -19.83
CA PRO A 113 -2.53 -12.63 -18.87
C PRO A 113 -1.03 -12.34 -18.73
N THR A 114 -0.40 -12.87 -17.69
CA THR A 114 1.04 -12.79 -17.48
C THR A 114 1.63 -14.15 -17.09
N ASN A 115 2.82 -14.45 -17.62
CA ASN A 115 3.63 -15.60 -17.17
C ASN A 115 4.61 -15.23 -16.03
N ASP A 116 4.60 -13.97 -15.56
CA ASP A 116 5.39 -13.52 -14.42
C ASP A 116 4.66 -13.82 -13.11
N SER A 117 5.19 -14.75 -12.33
CA SER A 117 4.64 -15.09 -11.01
C SER A 117 4.90 -14.03 -9.94
N THR A 118 5.71 -13.01 -10.25
CA THR A 118 6.05 -11.88 -9.35
C THR A 118 5.81 -10.53 -10.03
N PRO A 119 4.60 -10.27 -10.53
CA PRO A 119 4.37 -9.16 -11.44
C PRO A 119 4.53 -7.80 -10.76
N ASN A 120 4.96 -6.84 -11.56
CA ASN A 120 5.03 -5.44 -11.17
C ASN A 120 3.64 -4.78 -11.21
N TYR A 121 3.38 -3.94 -10.22
CA TYR A 121 2.19 -3.10 -10.13
C TYR A 121 2.56 -1.68 -9.71
N THR A 122 1.96 -0.67 -10.34
CA THR A 122 2.22 0.73 -9.98
C THR A 122 0.93 1.44 -9.60
N PHE A 123 0.94 2.11 -8.45
CA PHE A 123 -0.12 2.99 -8.00
C PHE A 123 0.45 4.33 -7.55
N SER A 124 -0.38 5.34 -7.44
CA SER A 124 -0.03 6.64 -6.89
C SER A 124 -0.64 6.85 -5.51
N SER A 125 0.07 7.58 -4.67
CA SER A 125 -0.45 8.16 -3.42
C SER A 125 -0.14 9.65 -3.40
N ASN A 126 -1.08 10.49 -2.93
CA ASN A 126 -0.80 11.92 -2.76
C ASN A 126 0.08 12.20 -1.52
N GLU A 127 0.21 11.22 -0.61
CA GLU A 127 0.98 11.33 0.62
C GLU A 127 1.86 10.10 0.83
N ALA A 128 2.90 10.28 1.65
CA ALA A 128 3.73 9.19 2.14
C ALA A 128 3.00 8.40 3.23
N GLY A 129 3.29 7.09 3.33
CA GLY A 129 2.65 6.26 4.35
C GLY A 129 3.07 4.81 4.32
N THR A 130 2.43 4.02 5.16
CA THR A 130 2.60 2.57 5.26
C THR A 130 1.55 1.87 4.41
N ILE A 131 1.98 0.89 3.59
CA ILE A 131 1.09 0.10 2.74
C ILE A 131 0.51 -1.05 3.56
N THR A 132 -0.80 -1.28 3.39
CA THR A 132 -1.48 -2.49 3.84
C THR A 132 -2.10 -3.19 2.63
N TYR A 133 -1.77 -4.48 2.48
CA TYR A 133 -2.29 -5.35 1.43
C TYR A 133 -3.50 -6.14 1.95
N GLY A 134 -4.50 -6.34 1.09
CA GLY A 134 -5.72 -7.05 1.43
C GLY A 134 -6.32 -7.82 0.25
N GLY A 135 -7.51 -8.37 0.46
CA GLY A 135 -8.18 -9.25 -0.49
C GLY A 135 -7.67 -10.68 -0.37
N SER A 136 -7.11 -11.25 -1.43
CA SER A 136 -6.49 -12.57 -1.38
C SER A 136 -5.23 -12.55 -0.51
N SER A 137 -5.03 -13.60 0.30
CA SER A 137 -3.83 -13.76 1.13
C SER A 137 -2.52 -13.85 0.33
N SER A 138 -2.61 -14.07 -0.99
CA SER A 138 -1.47 -14.12 -1.90
C SER A 138 -1.09 -12.75 -2.48
N CYS A 139 -2.00 -11.77 -2.42
CA CYS A 139 -1.75 -10.41 -2.93
C CYS A 139 -0.96 -9.59 -1.90
N THR A 140 0.31 -9.90 -1.73
CA THR A 140 1.22 -9.21 -0.81
C THR A 140 2.48 -8.77 -1.54
N SER A 141 3.23 -7.86 -0.92
CA SER A 141 4.54 -7.42 -1.39
C SER A 141 5.43 -7.13 -0.17
N ASP A 142 6.73 -7.22 -0.36
CA ASP A 142 7.71 -6.83 0.66
C ASP A 142 7.85 -5.30 0.78
N ASN A 143 7.29 -4.54 -0.17
CA ASN A 143 7.20 -3.10 -0.08
C ASN A 143 6.17 -2.71 1.00
N SER A 144 6.61 -2.10 2.08
CA SER A 144 5.75 -1.72 3.22
C SER A 144 5.48 -0.21 3.32
N SER A 145 6.07 0.61 2.44
CA SER A 145 5.92 2.07 2.50
C SER A 145 5.88 2.70 1.12
N VAL A 146 5.20 3.83 1.02
CA VAL A 146 5.16 4.69 -0.17
C VAL A 146 5.62 6.09 0.15
N ILE A 147 6.06 6.78 -0.88
CA ILE A 147 6.26 8.24 -0.88
C ILE A 147 5.09 8.91 -1.64
N SER A 148 4.92 10.20 -1.50
CA SER A 148 4.00 10.96 -2.35
C SER A 148 4.44 10.85 -3.83
N GLY A 149 3.50 10.49 -4.70
CA GLY A 149 3.71 10.22 -6.12
C GLY A 149 3.49 8.77 -6.50
N ASN A 150 4.11 8.32 -7.59
CA ASN A 150 3.98 6.96 -8.09
C ASN A 150 4.91 6.00 -7.33
N SER A 151 4.36 4.86 -6.94
CA SER A 151 5.09 3.79 -6.24
C SER A 151 4.94 2.48 -7.00
N LEU A 152 6.08 1.89 -7.35
CA LEU A 152 6.16 0.54 -7.92
C LEU A 152 6.25 -0.47 -6.78
N ILE A 153 5.41 -1.49 -6.81
CA ILE A 153 5.52 -2.67 -5.95
C ILE A 153 5.72 -3.91 -6.81
N VAL A 154 6.43 -4.89 -6.27
CA VAL A 154 6.57 -6.24 -6.83
C VAL A 154 5.68 -7.15 -6.00
N ILE A 155 4.66 -7.75 -6.60
CA ILE A 155 3.78 -8.69 -5.91
C ILE A 155 4.56 -9.97 -5.61
N ASN A 156 4.44 -10.49 -4.38
CA ASN A 156 5.10 -11.73 -3.98
C ASN A 156 4.58 -12.91 -4.81
N SER A 157 5.39 -13.98 -4.88
CA SER A 157 5.15 -15.11 -5.76
C SER A 157 3.70 -15.63 -5.73
N LEU A 158 3.05 -15.50 -6.86
CA LEU A 158 1.70 -15.98 -7.15
C LEU A 158 1.75 -17.37 -7.79
N ARG A 159 0.66 -18.12 -7.69
CA ARG A 159 0.43 -19.36 -8.41
C ARG A 159 -0.42 -19.07 -9.65
N ASP A 160 -0.44 -20.01 -10.60
CA ASP A 160 -1.34 -19.91 -11.74
C ASP A 160 -2.80 -19.79 -11.26
N GLY A 161 -3.54 -18.86 -11.85
CA GLY A 161 -4.93 -18.56 -11.51
C GLY A 161 -5.30 -17.09 -11.65
N SER A 162 -6.57 -16.80 -11.37
CA SER A 162 -7.15 -15.46 -11.47
C SER A 162 -7.10 -14.72 -10.15
N TYR A 163 -6.73 -13.43 -10.21
CA TYR A 163 -6.63 -12.50 -9.08
C TYR A 163 -7.54 -11.30 -9.33
N ASP A 164 -8.71 -11.27 -8.70
CA ASP A 164 -9.78 -10.29 -8.92
C ASP A 164 -10.11 -9.43 -7.68
N ASN A 165 -9.45 -9.68 -6.56
CA ASN A 165 -9.79 -9.07 -5.28
C ASN A 165 -8.58 -8.53 -4.50
N CYS A 166 -7.43 -8.35 -5.15
CA CYS A 166 -6.26 -7.75 -4.54
C CYS A 166 -6.53 -6.29 -4.19
N THR A 167 -6.19 -5.86 -2.97
CA THR A 167 -6.41 -4.49 -2.53
C THR A 167 -5.18 -3.88 -1.87
N VAL A 168 -5.08 -2.56 -1.95
CA VAL A 168 -4.06 -1.74 -1.30
C VAL A 168 -4.72 -0.59 -0.57
N THR A 169 -4.28 -0.32 0.65
CA THR A 169 -4.53 0.92 1.38
C THR A 169 -3.21 1.52 1.86
N VAL A 170 -3.19 2.83 2.07
CA VAL A 170 -2.05 3.56 2.63
C VAL A 170 -2.49 4.26 3.90
N THR A 171 -1.70 4.12 4.96
CA THR A 171 -1.90 4.82 6.24
C THR A 171 -0.76 5.82 6.42
N ASP A 172 -1.08 7.09 6.61
CA ASP A 172 -0.10 8.15 6.83
C ASP A 172 0.50 8.13 8.25
N SER A 173 1.36 9.11 8.56
CA SER A 173 2.00 9.22 9.85
C SER A 173 1.08 9.72 10.98
N ALA A 174 -0.09 10.30 10.64
CA ALA A 174 -1.13 10.73 11.56
C ALA A 174 -2.22 9.67 11.78
N GLU A 175 -2.01 8.46 11.23
CA GLU A 175 -2.92 7.29 11.28
C GLU A 175 -4.21 7.45 10.44
N ASN A 176 -4.26 8.40 9.49
CA ASN A 176 -5.37 8.45 8.54
C ASN A 176 -5.20 7.36 7.46
N VAL A 177 -6.26 6.63 7.17
CA VAL A 177 -6.28 5.53 6.19
C VAL A 177 -6.91 5.99 4.90
N SER A 178 -6.27 5.71 3.76
CA SER A 178 -6.73 6.04 2.42
C SER A 178 -8.03 5.31 2.03
N ASN A 179 -8.57 5.67 0.86
CA ASN A 179 -9.52 4.81 0.15
C ASN A 179 -8.88 3.43 -0.11
N THR A 180 -9.70 2.38 -0.18
CA THR A 180 -9.26 1.07 -0.64
C THR A 180 -9.13 1.09 -2.17
N LEU A 181 -7.94 0.78 -2.68
CA LEU A 181 -7.69 0.57 -4.10
C LEU A 181 -7.76 -0.92 -4.39
N THR A 182 -8.72 -1.33 -5.24
CA THR A 182 -8.75 -2.69 -5.80
C THR A 182 -7.96 -2.68 -7.10
N LEU A 183 -7.00 -3.60 -7.22
CA LEU A 183 -6.21 -3.78 -8.43
C LEU A 183 -7.11 -4.28 -9.57
N THR A 184 -6.84 -3.82 -10.80
CA THR A 184 -7.44 -4.43 -11.98
C THR A 184 -7.13 -5.92 -11.99
N SER A 185 -8.14 -6.75 -12.22
CA SER A 185 -8.01 -8.21 -12.23
C SER A 185 -7.04 -8.68 -13.30
N PHE A 186 -6.31 -9.74 -13.01
CA PHE A 186 -5.34 -10.36 -13.92
C PHE A 186 -5.26 -11.86 -13.70
N ASN A 187 -4.75 -12.57 -14.71
CA ASN A 187 -4.48 -14.00 -14.66
C ASN A 187 -2.98 -14.24 -14.71
N VAL A 188 -2.51 -15.13 -13.83
CA VAL A 188 -1.14 -15.65 -13.88
C VAL A 188 -1.19 -17.04 -14.48
N ASP A 189 -0.39 -17.27 -15.52
CA ASP A 189 -0.16 -18.56 -16.15
C ASP A 189 1.34 -18.67 -16.44
N SER A 190 2.04 -19.38 -15.57
CA SER A 190 3.50 -19.57 -15.63
C SER A 190 3.88 -20.98 -16.10
N THR A 191 2.87 -21.80 -16.41
CA THR A 191 3.06 -23.19 -16.80
C THR A 191 3.13 -23.28 -18.33
N ALA A 192 4.29 -23.68 -18.87
CA ALA A 192 4.45 -23.86 -20.31
C ALA A 192 3.70 -25.08 -20.83
N ALA A 193 3.18 -24.99 -22.05
CA ALA A 193 2.54 -26.08 -22.76
C ALA A 193 3.43 -27.33 -22.82
N ARG A 194 2.89 -28.49 -22.40
CA ARG A 194 3.56 -29.77 -22.49
C ARG A 194 3.07 -30.58 -23.70
N LEU A 195 4.00 -30.97 -24.55
CA LEU A 195 3.72 -31.75 -25.75
C LEU A 195 4.08 -33.24 -25.58
N VAL A 196 3.23 -34.10 -26.12
CA VAL A 196 3.45 -35.56 -26.18
C VAL A 196 3.08 -36.07 -27.58
N GLU A 197 3.98 -36.85 -28.22
CA GLU A 197 3.64 -37.53 -29.46
C GLU A 197 2.48 -38.52 -29.27
N VAL A 198 1.53 -38.49 -30.17
CA VAL A 198 0.36 -39.40 -30.19
C VAL A 198 0.45 -40.37 -31.39
N THR A 199 0.72 -39.83 -32.57
CA THR A 199 0.90 -40.65 -33.77
C THR A 199 2.07 -40.11 -34.59
N SER A 200 3.13 -40.90 -34.70
CA SER A 200 4.28 -40.61 -35.51
C SER A 200 4.02 -40.78 -36.99
N VAL A 201 4.82 -40.12 -37.82
CA VAL A 201 4.82 -40.37 -39.27
C VAL A 201 5.27 -41.80 -39.53
N THR A 202 4.54 -42.54 -40.39
CA THR A 202 4.91 -43.91 -40.80
C THR A 202 6.28 -43.88 -41.48
N ASN A 203 7.19 -44.78 -41.06
CA ASN A 203 8.55 -44.86 -41.63
C ASN A 203 8.86 -46.26 -42.15
N PRO A 204 9.21 -46.45 -43.45
CA PRO A 204 9.20 -45.41 -44.48
C PRO A 204 7.78 -45.05 -44.97
N THR A 205 7.63 -43.86 -45.54
CA THR A 205 6.37 -43.40 -46.16
C THR A 205 6.63 -43.01 -47.61
N ASN A 206 5.59 -43.16 -48.45
CA ASN A 206 5.54 -42.61 -49.81
C ASN A 206 4.68 -41.33 -49.90
N ASP A 207 4.18 -40.84 -48.76
CA ASP A 207 3.42 -39.61 -48.64
C ASP A 207 4.38 -38.45 -48.46
N SER A 208 4.38 -37.49 -49.39
CA SER A 208 5.23 -36.30 -49.32
C SER A 208 4.68 -35.22 -48.36
N THR A 209 3.44 -35.37 -47.86
CA THR A 209 2.75 -34.44 -46.96
C THR A 209 2.18 -35.17 -45.74
N PRO A 210 2.97 -35.96 -45.04
CA PRO A 210 2.46 -36.87 -44.03
C PRO A 210 1.85 -36.13 -42.82
N ASP A 211 0.84 -36.79 -42.24
CA ASP A 211 0.23 -36.30 -41.00
C ASP A 211 1.05 -36.72 -39.80
N TYR A 212 1.11 -35.81 -38.83
CA TYR A 212 1.70 -36.01 -37.49
C TYR A 212 0.71 -35.58 -36.40
N THR A 213 0.52 -36.37 -35.38
CA THR A 213 -0.38 -36.04 -34.26
C THR A 213 0.37 -35.97 -32.95
N PHE A 214 0.18 -34.87 -32.23
CA PHE A 214 0.68 -34.66 -30.89
C PHE A 214 -0.48 -34.18 -29.98
N SER A 215 -0.35 -34.35 -28.68
CA SER A 215 -1.21 -33.71 -27.71
C SER A 215 -0.50 -32.51 -27.07
N SER A 216 -1.25 -31.46 -26.79
CA SER A 216 -0.81 -30.31 -26.03
C SER A 216 -1.60 -30.22 -24.72
N SER A 217 -0.95 -29.84 -23.60
CA SER A 217 -1.67 -29.58 -22.36
C SER A 217 -2.48 -28.27 -22.40
N GLU A 218 -2.16 -27.39 -23.36
CA GLU A 218 -2.70 -26.04 -23.46
C GLU A 218 -2.89 -25.63 -24.90
N ASP A 219 -3.77 -24.65 -25.11
CA ASP A 219 -3.92 -23.95 -26.37
C ASP A 219 -2.71 -23.05 -26.60
N GLY A 220 -2.32 -22.83 -27.87
CA GLY A 220 -1.20 -21.92 -28.14
C GLY A 220 -0.82 -21.83 -29.60
N THR A 221 0.26 -21.09 -29.84
CA THR A 221 0.83 -20.89 -31.18
C THR A 221 1.90 -21.94 -31.46
N ILE A 222 1.77 -22.66 -32.59
CA ILE A 222 2.75 -23.66 -33.05
C ILE A 222 3.89 -22.98 -33.79
N THR A 223 5.12 -23.33 -33.39
CA THR A 223 6.34 -22.98 -34.10
C THR A 223 7.06 -24.27 -34.53
N TYR A 224 7.48 -24.34 -35.80
CA TYR A 224 8.20 -25.45 -36.38
C TYR A 224 9.69 -25.16 -36.44
N GLY A 225 10.50 -26.18 -36.25
CA GLY A 225 11.95 -26.08 -36.37
C GLY A 225 12.55 -27.26 -37.11
N GLY A 226 13.82 -27.15 -37.51
CA GLY A 226 14.49 -28.10 -38.37
C GLY A 226 14.02 -28.01 -39.82
N SER A 227 13.98 -29.17 -40.50
CA SER A 227 13.66 -29.26 -41.90
C SER A 227 12.15 -29.43 -42.22
N CYS A 228 11.31 -29.43 -41.17
CA CYS A 228 9.84 -29.61 -41.30
C CYS A 228 9.10 -28.31 -41.06
N SER A 229 7.95 -28.17 -41.75
CA SER A 229 7.01 -27.08 -41.53
C SER A 229 5.58 -27.53 -41.82
N SER A 230 4.60 -26.77 -41.34
CA SER A 230 3.20 -26.94 -41.65
C SER A 230 2.52 -25.56 -41.71
N ASN A 231 1.37 -25.50 -42.39
CA ASN A 231 0.53 -24.31 -42.43
C ASN A 231 -0.38 -24.17 -41.19
N THR A 232 -0.46 -25.20 -40.36
CA THR A 232 -1.19 -25.16 -39.09
C THR A 232 -0.36 -24.37 -38.07
N THR A 233 -0.87 -23.25 -37.55
CA THR A 233 -0.16 -22.33 -36.68
C THR A 233 -0.70 -22.27 -35.24
N SER A 234 -1.78 -23.00 -34.94
CA SER A 234 -2.39 -23.04 -33.62
C SER A 234 -2.60 -24.46 -33.13
N ALA A 235 -2.34 -24.69 -31.87
CA ALA A 235 -2.69 -25.90 -31.13
C ALA A 235 -3.88 -25.62 -30.22
N THR A 236 -4.65 -26.66 -29.93
CA THR A 236 -5.65 -26.67 -28.87
C THR A 236 -5.27 -27.70 -27.81
N THR A 237 -5.81 -27.55 -26.62
CA THR A 237 -5.70 -28.61 -25.59
C THR A 237 -6.13 -29.97 -26.14
N ASP A 238 -5.44 -31.04 -25.76
CA ASP A 238 -5.58 -32.40 -26.26
C ASP A 238 -4.91 -32.64 -27.65
N ASN A 239 -5.50 -33.50 -28.50
CA ASN A 239 -4.87 -33.99 -29.71
C ASN A 239 -4.95 -32.98 -30.85
N ASN A 240 -3.82 -32.70 -31.46
CA ASN A 240 -3.65 -31.86 -32.62
C ASN A 240 -3.02 -32.68 -33.75
N THR A 241 -3.68 -32.75 -34.92
CA THR A 241 -3.12 -33.36 -36.12
C THR A 241 -2.72 -32.26 -37.09
N ILE A 242 -1.49 -32.29 -37.52
CA ILE A 242 -0.91 -31.38 -38.52
C ILE A 242 -0.52 -32.18 -39.78
N SER A 243 -0.72 -31.61 -40.95
CA SER A 243 -0.14 -32.13 -42.20
C SER A 243 1.13 -31.33 -42.51
N LEU A 244 2.26 -32.03 -42.65
CA LEU A 244 3.51 -31.40 -43.02
C LEU A 244 3.45 -30.84 -44.43
N ASN A 245 4.14 -29.74 -44.70
CA ASN A 245 4.33 -29.21 -46.05
C ASN A 245 5.18 -30.21 -46.85
N SER A 246 5.06 -30.13 -48.18
CA SER A 246 5.68 -31.11 -49.08
C SER A 246 7.17 -31.31 -48.81
N LEU A 247 7.54 -32.53 -48.55
CA LEU A 247 8.89 -33.02 -48.30
C LEU A 247 9.46 -33.73 -49.52
N SER A 248 10.75 -33.62 -49.76
CA SER A 248 11.47 -34.40 -50.79
C SER A 248 11.89 -35.75 -50.23
N ASP A 249 12.34 -36.68 -51.12
CA ASP A 249 12.88 -37.98 -50.71
C ASP A 249 14.16 -37.78 -49.90
N ASP A 250 14.08 -37.97 -48.56
CA ASP A 250 15.23 -37.86 -47.64
C ASP A 250 14.88 -38.45 -46.27
N THR A 251 15.81 -38.38 -45.33
CA THR A 251 15.60 -38.73 -43.94
C THR A 251 15.49 -37.44 -43.11
N TYR A 252 14.37 -37.29 -42.42
CA TYR A 252 14.05 -36.13 -41.57
C TYR A 252 14.22 -36.53 -40.11
N SER A 253 15.31 -36.10 -39.48
CA SER A 253 15.63 -36.40 -38.06
C SER A 253 15.70 -35.18 -37.17
N ASP A 254 15.51 -33.99 -37.70
CA ASP A 254 15.67 -32.70 -37.05
C ASP A 254 14.36 -31.91 -36.83
N CYS A 255 13.24 -32.48 -37.20
CA CYS A 255 11.93 -31.82 -37.13
C CYS A 255 11.51 -31.63 -35.68
N THR A 256 11.17 -30.40 -35.32
CA THR A 256 10.68 -30.05 -33.98
C THR A 256 9.41 -29.22 -34.01
N ILE A 257 8.62 -29.34 -32.96
CA ILE A 257 7.41 -28.55 -32.74
C ILE A 257 7.51 -27.96 -31.34
N THR A 258 7.20 -26.67 -31.22
CA THR A 258 6.99 -25.97 -29.94
C THR A 258 5.61 -25.32 -29.97
N VAL A 259 4.94 -25.30 -28.83
CA VAL A 259 3.70 -24.53 -28.60
C VAL A 259 4.00 -23.49 -27.55
N THR A 260 3.62 -22.25 -27.87
CA THR A 260 3.71 -21.12 -26.93
C THR A 260 2.28 -20.68 -26.64
N ASP A 261 1.87 -20.75 -25.41
CA ASP A 261 0.62 -20.31 -24.81
C ASP A 261 0.56 -18.81 -24.58
#